data_8443cd792e8f6d41a895efa3adc4d944
#
_entry.id   8443cd792e8f6d41a895efa3adc4d944
#
_cell.length_a   1.000
_cell.length_b   1.000
_cell.length_c   1.000
_cell.angle_alpha   90.00
_cell.angle_beta   90.00
_cell.angle_gamma   90.00
#
_symmetry.space_group_name_H-M   'P 1'
#
loop_
_entity.id
_entity.type
_entity.pdbx_description
1 polymer ?
#
loop_
_entity_poly.entity_id
_entity_poly.type
_entity_poly.pdbx_seq_one_letter_code
_entity_poly.pdbx_strand_id
1 'polypeptide(L)'
;MNYVRRINIVFLCTVATIFVSSFISFGNITSNGAILLLLSQAIIAGPSIVFLIIESRRLRSLSDGISSDYQRSSSMNYSMGYDSHKGKNSIREQLCFHKVSLPNVLWLILFTICITPAINFVNAISRMFSVAAINDTMLNITQNNSYLFALFCVAFVPCVMEEIVYRGLFYQGYRRVHPLGAAFLSAFLFGILHGNLNQFCYAFVMGIIFAFVIEATDSLLSTMIIHFIMNGWSITLLYAIPRLFEYLKNMANDAIARGDQELANSITRLLGTDNFDFNQVFQESANTVLTDMNLFDIIRTYGLTALLGGALAFLIYRKIAKNTGRYEYIKSLFSKNKDDIIERNHEISGYGYKGEGKVKASVLFTLPLWIAIAICVFNLVMGELILQGII
;
A
#
# COMPACT_ATOMS: atom_id res chain seq x y z
N MET A 1 9.04 22.43 -17.07
CA MET A 1 9.63 21.28 -16.33
C MET A 1 8.75 20.07 -16.54
N ASN A 2 9.30 18.92 -16.96
CA ASN A 2 8.55 17.70 -17.23
C ASN A 2 7.78 17.25 -15.96
N TYR A 3 6.54 16.77 -16.10
CA TYR A 3 5.69 16.32 -14.99
C TYR A 3 6.38 15.27 -14.10
N VAL A 4 7.06 14.29 -14.71
CA VAL A 4 7.87 13.28 -13.99
C VAL A 4 8.90 13.92 -13.07
N ARG A 5 9.65 14.92 -13.55
CA ARG A 5 10.62 15.62 -12.71
C ARG A 5 9.98 16.35 -11.53
N ARG A 6 8.76 16.88 -11.72
CA ARG A 6 8.01 17.56 -10.64
C ARG A 6 7.62 16.58 -9.54
N ILE A 7 7.05 15.42 -9.90
CA ILE A 7 6.69 14.41 -8.89
C ILE A 7 7.91 13.78 -8.23
N ASN A 8 9.04 13.64 -8.93
CA ASN A 8 10.31 13.19 -8.33
C ASN A 8 10.85 14.21 -7.31
N ILE A 9 10.67 15.52 -7.55
CA ILE A 9 10.97 16.55 -6.56
C ILE A 9 10.05 16.42 -5.34
N VAL A 10 8.76 16.12 -5.54
CA VAL A 10 7.84 15.88 -4.42
C VAL A 10 8.32 14.72 -3.56
N PHE A 11 8.78 13.62 -4.17
CA PHE A 11 9.35 12.51 -3.43
C PHE A 11 10.62 12.92 -2.65
N LEU A 12 11.52 13.69 -3.26
CA LEU A 12 12.68 14.24 -2.57
C LEU A 12 12.28 15.14 -1.39
N CYS A 13 11.25 15.97 -1.56
CA CYS A 13 10.70 16.78 -0.46
C CYS A 13 10.15 15.90 0.67
N THR A 14 9.45 14.80 0.35
CA THR A 14 8.98 13.83 1.35
C THR A 14 10.15 13.25 2.14
N VAL A 15 11.21 12.79 1.47
CA VAL A 15 12.41 12.25 2.13
C VAL A 15 13.08 13.31 3.01
N ALA A 16 13.20 14.55 2.51
CA ALA A 16 13.75 15.66 3.28
C ALA A 16 12.91 16.00 4.51
N THR A 17 11.58 15.97 4.39
CA THR A 17 10.64 16.21 5.52
C THR A 17 10.79 15.12 6.59
N ILE A 18 10.90 13.85 6.19
CA ILE A 18 11.16 12.73 7.10
C ILE A 18 12.50 12.92 7.81
N PHE A 19 13.55 13.25 7.05
CA PHE A 19 14.89 13.48 7.61
C PHE A 19 14.89 14.62 8.62
N VAL A 20 14.27 15.76 8.30
CA VAL A 20 14.15 16.89 9.24
C VAL A 20 13.32 16.50 10.47
N SER A 21 12.24 15.72 10.30
CA SER A 21 11.41 15.27 11.41
C SER A 21 12.14 14.32 12.36
N SER A 22 13.17 13.62 11.92
CA SER A 22 13.97 12.72 12.79
C SER A 22 14.74 13.46 13.89
N PHE A 23 14.98 14.78 13.71
CA PHE A 23 15.56 15.62 14.75
C PHE A 23 14.54 16.13 15.78
N ILE A 24 13.26 15.87 15.56
CA ILE A 24 12.17 16.26 16.46
C ILE A 24 11.82 15.07 17.37
N SER A 25 12.00 15.23 18.68
CA SER A 25 11.66 14.20 19.66
C SER A 25 10.14 14.15 19.88
N PHE A 26 9.39 13.51 18.98
CA PHE A 26 7.92 13.41 19.09
C PHE A 26 7.47 12.70 20.37
N GLY A 27 8.30 11.84 20.96
CA GLY A 27 8.06 11.23 22.27
C GLY A 27 7.87 12.24 23.40
N ASN A 28 8.42 13.46 23.27
CA ASN A 28 8.18 14.55 24.20
C ASN A 28 6.78 15.19 24.05
N ILE A 29 6.12 14.95 22.91
CA ILE A 29 4.77 15.47 22.61
C ILE A 29 3.73 14.48 23.09
N THR A 30 3.92 13.20 22.83
CA THR A 30 3.01 12.12 23.23
C THR A 30 3.73 10.78 23.30
N SER A 31 3.33 9.94 24.24
CA SER A 31 3.73 8.52 24.31
C SER A 31 2.72 7.58 23.61
N ASN A 32 1.59 8.12 23.12
CA ASN A 32 0.57 7.32 22.45
C ASN A 32 0.99 6.96 21.02
N GLY A 33 1.24 5.68 20.77
CA GLY A 33 1.68 5.16 19.47
C GLY A 33 0.71 5.45 18.32
N ALA A 34 -0.61 5.53 18.57
CA ALA A 34 -1.59 5.86 17.55
C ALA A 34 -1.45 7.32 17.08
N ILE A 35 -1.20 8.25 18.01
CA ILE A 35 -0.98 9.66 17.66
C ILE A 35 0.35 9.82 16.93
N LEU A 36 1.41 9.13 17.37
CA LEU A 36 2.70 9.12 16.67
C LEU A 36 2.56 8.60 15.24
N LEU A 37 1.76 7.55 15.02
CA LEU A 37 1.46 7.03 13.70
C LEU A 37 0.74 8.05 12.82
N LEU A 38 -0.28 8.75 13.35
CA LEU A 38 -0.98 9.82 12.62
C LEU A 38 -0.04 10.97 12.23
N LEU A 39 0.86 11.37 13.13
CA LEU A 39 1.87 12.39 12.85
C LEU A 39 2.82 11.94 11.74
N SER A 40 3.30 10.69 11.78
CA SER A 40 4.16 10.15 10.72
C SER A 40 3.45 10.12 9.36
N GLN A 41 2.18 9.72 9.31
CA GLN A 41 1.38 9.77 8.08
C GLN A 41 1.24 11.20 7.54
N ALA A 42 1.01 12.19 8.41
CA ALA A 42 0.93 13.59 8.00
C ALA A 42 2.27 14.12 7.44
N ILE A 43 3.39 13.74 8.03
CA ILE A 43 4.73 14.09 7.57
C ILE A 43 5.03 13.48 6.20
N ILE A 44 4.76 12.19 6.03
CA ILE A 44 5.01 11.45 4.78
C ILE A 44 4.11 11.95 3.65
N ALA A 45 2.83 12.14 3.91
CA ALA A 45 1.86 12.55 2.89
C ALA A 45 1.88 14.06 2.61
N GLY A 46 2.36 14.89 3.54
CA GLY A 46 2.29 16.35 3.49
C GLY A 46 2.77 16.96 2.16
N PRO A 47 4.01 16.72 1.71
CA PRO A 47 4.51 17.27 0.45
C PRO A 47 3.68 16.87 -0.76
N SER A 48 3.19 15.63 -0.81
CA SER A 48 2.34 15.12 -1.87
C SER A 48 0.96 15.79 -1.88
N ILE A 49 0.36 16.00 -0.72
CA ILE A 49 -0.93 16.69 -0.58
C ILE A 49 -0.80 18.15 -0.99
N VAL A 50 0.26 18.85 -0.55
CA VAL A 50 0.53 20.22 -0.97
C VAL A 50 0.67 20.31 -2.50
N PHE A 51 1.41 19.39 -3.11
CA PHE A 51 1.55 19.33 -4.56
C PHE A 51 0.18 19.11 -5.25
N LEU A 52 -0.64 18.20 -4.76
CA LEU A 52 -1.97 17.93 -5.32
C LEU A 52 -2.90 19.15 -5.19
N ILE A 53 -2.84 19.90 -4.10
CA ILE A 53 -3.59 21.15 -3.93
C ILE A 53 -3.15 22.19 -4.98
N ILE A 54 -1.84 22.37 -5.15
CA ILE A 54 -1.30 23.32 -6.15
C ILE A 54 -1.72 22.90 -7.57
N GLU A 55 -1.58 21.61 -7.90
CA GLU A 55 -1.95 21.09 -9.23
C GLU A 55 -3.46 21.19 -9.49
N SER A 56 -4.31 20.95 -8.46
CA SER A 56 -5.75 21.13 -8.58
C SER A 56 -6.16 22.58 -8.89
N ARG A 57 -5.49 23.55 -8.26
CA ARG A 57 -5.72 24.99 -8.54
C ARG A 57 -5.29 25.35 -9.96
N ARG A 58 -4.13 24.83 -10.40
CA ARG A 58 -3.62 25.02 -11.76
C ARG A 58 -4.58 24.46 -12.82
N LEU A 59 -5.13 23.27 -12.60
CA LEU A 59 -6.09 22.66 -13.52
C LEU A 59 -7.38 23.45 -13.61
N ARG A 60 -7.89 23.97 -12.50
CA ARG A 60 -9.07 24.84 -12.50
C ARG A 60 -8.82 26.12 -13.30
N SER A 61 -7.69 26.81 -13.08
CA SER A 61 -7.37 28.03 -13.84
C SER A 61 -7.25 27.80 -15.34
N LEU A 62 -6.75 26.61 -15.75
CA LEU A 62 -6.69 26.23 -17.16
C LEU A 62 -8.10 25.96 -17.75
N SER A 63 -8.99 25.29 -16.98
CA SER A 63 -10.37 25.04 -17.43
C SER A 63 -11.17 26.34 -17.54
N ASP A 64 -10.99 27.27 -16.62
CA ASP A 64 -11.65 28.58 -16.63
C ASP A 64 -11.17 29.47 -17.79
N GLY A 65 -9.86 29.42 -18.11
CA GLY A 65 -9.26 30.08 -19.27
C GLY A 65 -9.82 29.57 -20.60
N ILE A 66 -9.91 28.24 -20.75
CA ILE A 66 -10.46 27.63 -21.98
C ILE A 66 -11.95 27.95 -22.14
N SER A 67 -12.74 27.96 -21.07
CA SER A 67 -14.15 28.32 -21.11
C SER A 67 -14.38 29.80 -21.49
N SER A 68 -13.52 30.70 -21.01
CA SER A 68 -13.58 32.11 -21.35
C SER A 68 -13.19 32.39 -22.83
N ASP A 69 -12.19 31.68 -23.35
CA ASP A 69 -11.81 31.78 -24.76
C ASP A 69 -12.85 31.18 -25.70
N TYR A 70 -13.53 30.11 -25.28
CA TYR A 70 -14.64 29.51 -26.03
C TYR A 70 -15.88 30.43 -26.10
N GLN A 71 -16.24 31.12 -25.02
CA GLN A 71 -17.29 32.12 -25.02
C GLN A 71 -16.94 33.33 -25.89
N ARG A 72 -15.66 33.68 -25.97
CA ARG A 72 -15.17 34.77 -26.81
C ARG A 72 -15.14 34.41 -28.30
N SER A 73 -14.88 33.14 -28.64
CA SER A 73 -14.85 32.65 -30.04
C SER A 73 -16.19 32.20 -30.57
N SER A 74 -17.18 31.90 -29.72
CA SER A 74 -18.55 31.54 -30.14
C SER A 74 -19.36 32.71 -30.70
N SER A 75 -18.82 33.94 -30.65
CA SER A 75 -19.38 35.11 -31.39
C SER A 75 -18.99 35.12 -32.87
N MET A 76 -18.17 34.20 -33.36
CA MET A 76 -17.85 33.97 -34.76
C MET A 76 -18.29 32.56 -35.19
N ASN A 77 -19.35 32.50 -36.02
CA ASN A 77 -19.88 31.31 -36.64
C ASN A 77 -18.80 30.52 -37.39
N TYR A 78 -18.30 29.41 -36.78
CA TYR A 78 -17.70 28.31 -37.53
C TYR A 78 -18.00 27.00 -36.83
N SER A 79 -18.92 26.23 -37.41
CA SER A 79 -19.16 24.81 -37.05
C SER A 79 -18.02 23.95 -37.57
N MET A 80 -16.94 23.85 -36.85
CA MET A 80 -16.03 22.73 -36.99
C MET A 80 -16.26 21.80 -35.81
N GLY A 81 -16.60 20.52 -36.10
CA GLY A 81 -16.73 19.46 -35.13
C GLY A 81 -15.42 19.27 -34.38
N TYR A 82 -15.29 19.98 -33.30
CA TYR A 82 -14.22 19.77 -32.34
C TYR A 82 -14.70 18.71 -31.38
N ASP A 83 -14.29 17.47 -31.64
CA ASP A 83 -14.37 16.41 -30.64
C ASP A 83 -13.66 16.92 -29.39
N SER A 84 -14.46 17.35 -28.41
CA SER A 84 -13.95 17.77 -27.11
C SER A 84 -13.32 16.57 -26.45
N HIS A 85 -12.04 16.34 -26.71
CA HIS A 85 -11.21 15.61 -25.78
C HIS A 85 -11.29 16.33 -24.42
N LYS A 86 -12.28 15.96 -23.62
CA LYS A 86 -12.36 16.30 -22.21
C LYS A 86 -11.09 15.72 -21.57
N GLY A 87 -9.98 16.46 -21.67
CA GLY A 87 -8.81 16.17 -20.85
C GLY A 87 -9.29 16.02 -19.42
N LYS A 88 -8.77 15.04 -18.69
CA LYS A 88 -9.14 14.83 -17.29
C LYS A 88 -8.74 16.08 -16.49
N ASN A 89 -9.62 17.06 -16.44
CA ASN A 89 -9.39 18.38 -15.85
C ASN A 89 -9.61 18.40 -14.32
N SER A 90 -10.07 17.29 -13.75
CA SER A 90 -10.31 17.14 -12.32
C SER A 90 -9.17 16.35 -11.67
N ILE A 91 -8.74 16.79 -10.49
CA ILE A 91 -7.78 16.04 -9.67
C ILE A 91 -8.29 14.63 -9.34
N ARG A 92 -9.61 14.47 -9.16
CA ARG A 92 -10.27 13.19 -8.94
C ARG A 92 -10.03 12.20 -10.09
N GLU A 93 -10.14 12.68 -11.33
CA GLU A 93 -9.88 11.88 -12.54
C GLU A 93 -8.39 11.55 -12.67
N GLN A 94 -7.51 12.50 -12.33
CA GLN A 94 -6.07 12.29 -12.37
C GLN A 94 -5.60 11.25 -11.36
N LEU A 95 -6.25 11.16 -10.20
CA LEU A 95 -6.00 10.15 -9.17
C LEU A 95 -6.69 8.81 -9.45
N CYS A 96 -7.43 8.66 -10.56
CA CYS A 96 -8.26 7.48 -10.82
C CYS A 96 -9.27 7.18 -9.70
N PHE A 97 -9.91 8.20 -9.14
CA PHE A 97 -10.86 8.03 -8.04
C PHE A 97 -12.25 7.69 -8.57
N HIS A 98 -12.41 6.48 -9.12
CA HIS A 98 -13.64 6.00 -9.71
C HIS A 98 -14.40 5.08 -8.76
N LYS A 99 -15.73 4.98 -8.92
CA LYS A 99 -16.58 4.08 -8.15
C LYS A 99 -16.29 2.63 -8.52
N VAL A 100 -16.33 1.74 -7.52
CA VAL A 100 -16.26 0.29 -7.70
C VAL A 100 -17.65 -0.29 -7.53
N SER A 101 -18.08 -1.15 -8.45
CA SER A 101 -19.38 -1.83 -8.34
C SER A 101 -19.38 -2.82 -7.17
N LEU A 102 -20.52 -2.99 -6.52
CA LEU A 102 -20.67 -3.90 -5.38
C LEU A 102 -20.18 -5.35 -5.68
N PRO A 103 -20.48 -5.96 -6.83
CA PRO A 103 -19.91 -7.26 -7.18
C PRO A 103 -18.38 -7.25 -7.21
N ASN A 104 -17.77 -6.19 -7.72
CA ASN A 104 -16.30 -6.09 -7.73
C ASN A 104 -15.72 -5.84 -6.34
N VAL A 105 -16.43 -5.16 -5.43
CA VAL A 105 -16.02 -5.06 -4.01
C VAL A 105 -15.96 -6.46 -3.38
N LEU A 106 -16.96 -7.32 -3.60
CA LEU A 106 -16.93 -8.69 -3.10
C LEU A 106 -15.78 -9.52 -3.67
N TRP A 107 -15.49 -9.36 -4.98
CA TRP A 107 -14.31 -9.99 -5.60
C TRP A 107 -12.99 -9.45 -5.05
N LEU A 108 -12.88 -8.17 -4.71
CA LEU A 108 -11.70 -7.58 -4.07
C LEU A 108 -11.49 -8.11 -2.65
N ILE A 109 -12.57 -8.30 -1.87
CA ILE A 109 -12.49 -8.93 -0.55
C ILE A 109 -11.94 -10.35 -0.68
N LEU A 110 -12.53 -11.16 -1.60
CA LEU A 110 -12.06 -12.52 -1.84
C LEU A 110 -10.62 -12.56 -2.36
N PHE A 111 -10.27 -11.65 -3.26
CA PHE A 111 -8.89 -11.47 -3.74
C PHE A 111 -7.93 -11.22 -2.58
N THR A 112 -8.30 -10.34 -1.64
CA THR A 112 -7.46 -10.02 -0.47
C THR A 112 -7.22 -11.25 0.39
N ILE A 113 -8.27 -12.02 0.67
CA ILE A 113 -8.16 -13.27 1.44
C ILE A 113 -7.22 -14.26 0.74
N CYS A 114 -7.38 -14.42 -0.57
CA CYS A 114 -6.58 -15.37 -1.34
C CYS A 114 -5.11 -14.95 -1.50
N ILE A 115 -4.80 -13.65 -1.61
CA ILE A 115 -3.41 -13.18 -1.80
C ILE A 115 -2.64 -13.09 -0.49
N THR A 116 -3.31 -12.98 0.66
CA THR A 116 -2.67 -12.83 1.98
C THR A 116 -1.65 -13.94 2.30
N PRO A 117 -1.88 -15.24 2.02
CA PRO A 117 -0.87 -16.27 2.22
C PRO A 117 0.42 -16.04 1.44
N ALA A 118 0.33 -15.49 0.22
CA ALA A 118 1.53 -15.18 -0.57
C ALA A 118 2.31 -13.99 0.02
N ILE A 119 1.62 -12.97 0.55
CA ILE A 119 2.25 -11.87 1.26
C ILE A 119 2.91 -12.36 2.56
N ASN A 120 2.24 -13.23 3.32
CA ASN A 120 2.80 -13.83 4.54
C ASN A 120 4.04 -14.67 4.24
N PHE A 121 4.09 -15.37 3.10
CA PHE A 121 5.27 -16.09 2.65
C PHE A 121 6.46 -15.14 2.38
N VAL A 122 6.22 -14.02 1.68
CA VAL A 122 7.25 -12.97 1.48
C VAL A 122 7.71 -12.39 2.81
N ASN A 123 6.79 -12.12 3.72
CA ASN A 123 7.10 -11.65 5.07
C ASN A 123 7.96 -12.66 5.84
N ALA A 124 7.63 -13.95 5.80
CA ALA A 124 8.40 -15.00 6.46
C ALA A 124 9.84 -15.11 5.90
N ILE A 125 10.01 -15.01 4.57
CA ILE A 125 11.35 -14.97 3.95
C ILE A 125 12.13 -13.75 4.41
N SER A 126 11.53 -12.56 4.41
CA SER A 126 12.24 -11.33 4.80
C SER A 126 12.67 -11.33 6.27
N ARG A 127 11.93 -12.02 7.15
CA ARG A 127 12.29 -12.21 8.56
C ARG A 127 13.50 -13.13 8.81
N MET A 128 13.97 -13.82 7.80
CA MET A 128 15.28 -14.51 7.88
C MET A 128 16.46 -13.53 7.93
N PHE A 129 16.26 -12.29 7.46
CA PHE A 129 17.32 -11.29 7.28
C PHE A 129 17.10 -10.04 8.12
N SER A 130 15.92 -9.87 8.71
CA SER A 130 15.52 -8.65 9.42
C SER A 130 14.53 -8.94 10.53
N VAL A 131 14.60 -8.17 11.61
CA VAL A 131 13.62 -8.21 12.71
C VAL A 131 12.36 -7.42 12.35
N ALA A 132 11.22 -7.82 12.93
CA ALA A 132 9.96 -7.10 12.74
C ALA A 132 9.88 -5.92 13.71
N ALA A 133 10.45 -4.78 13.33
CA ALA A 133 10.58 -3.58 14.17
C ALA A 133 9.26 -2.90 14.60
N ILE A 134 8.10 -3.32 14.06
CA ILE A 134 6.82 -2.62 14.23
C ILE A 134 6.06 -3.00 15.52
N ASN A 135 6.50 -4.01 16.24
CA ASN A 135 5.69 -4.68 17.26
C ASN A 135 5.48 -3.86 18.52
N ASP A 136 6.50 -3.14 18.99
CA ASP A 136 6.37 -2.30 20.19
C ASP A 136 5.36 -1.17 19.96
N THR A 137 5.36 -0.57 18.76
CA THR A 137 4.36 0.43 18.39
C THR A 137 2.95 -0.16 18.34
N MET A 138 2.78 -1.36 17.76
CA MET A 138 1.48 -2.03 17.68
C MET A 138 0.96 -2.45 19.05
N LEU A 139 1.82 -2.96 19.94
CA LEU A 139 1.46 -3.26 21.32
C LEU A 139 1.06 -1.98 22.08
N ASN A 140 1.83 -0.91 21.96
CA ASN A 140 1.48 0.36 22.58
C ASN A 140 0.11 0.86 22.12
N ILE A 141 -0.18 0.76 20.82
CA ILE A 141 -1.48 1.15 20.25
C ILE A 141 -2.61 0.31 20.84
N THR A 142 -2.45 -1.02 20.89
CA THR A 142 -3.50 -1.93 21.34
C THR A 142 -3.76 -1.86 22.84
N GLN A 143 -2.73 -1.57 23.63
CA GLN A 143 -2.84 -1.43 25.10
C GLN A 143 -3.43 -0.09 25.52
N ASN A 144 -3.18 0.98 24.77
CA ASN A 144 -3.52 2.35 25.18
C ASN A 144 -4.72 2.94 24.44
N ASN A 145 -5.34 2.23 23.50
CA ASN A 145 -6.43 2.77 22.69
C ASN A 145 -7.60 1.78 22.54
N SER A 146 -8.79 2.32 22.25
CA SER A 146 -9.93 1.47 21.87
C SER A 146 -9.73 0.86 20.48
N TYR A 147 -10.37 -0.30 20.24
CA TYR A 147 -10.29 -1.00 18.94
C TYR A 147 -10.65 -0.11 17.76
N LEU A 148 -11.75 0.66 17.86
CA LEU A 148 -12.19 1.52 16.76
C LEU A 148 -11.20 2.65 16.47
N PHE A 149 -10.58 3.22 17.49
CA PHE A 149 -9.58 4.25 17.31
C PHE A 149 -8.27 3.67 16.71
N ALA A 150 -7.85 2.50 17.17
CA ALA A 150 -6.72 1.79 16.61
C ALA A 150 -6.97 1.40 15.13
N LEU A 151 -8.17 0.89 14.81
CA LEU A 151 -8.58 0.57 13.44
C LEU A 151 -8.55 1.82 12.53
N PHE A 152 -9.02 2.95 13.03
CA PHE A 152 -8.94 4.23 12.32
C PHE A 152 -7.48 4.64 12.05
N CYS A 153 -6.62 4.60 13.06
CA CYS A 153 -5.23 5.06 12.94
C CYS A 153 -4.35 4.11 12.11
N VAL A 154 -4.52 2.78 12.27
CA VAL A 154 -3.63 1.77 11.66
C VAL A 154 -4.13 1.31 10.30
N ALA A 155 -5.44 1.28 10.07
CA ALA A 155 -6.00 0.78 8.82
C ALA A 155 -6.57 1.89 7.94
N PHE A 156 -7.50 2.71 8.46
CA PHE A 156 -8.21 3.69 7.63
C PHE A 156 -7.31 4.83 7.16
N VAL A 157 -6.58 5.49 8.07
CA VAL A 157 -5.74 6.65 7.69
C VAL A 157 -4.62 6.25 6.75
N PRO A 158 -3.81 5.19 7.01
CA PRO A 158 -2.77 4.75 6.07
C PRO A 158 -3.34 4.35 4.72
N CYS A 159 -4.42 3.56 4.65
CA CYS A 159 -4.99 3.13 3.37
C CYS A 159 -5.48 4.30 2.51
N VAL A 160 -5.94 5.40 3.11
CA VAL A 160 -6.34 6.60 2.35
C VAL A 160 -5.12 7.42 1.95
N MET A 161 -4.24 7.74 2.90
CA MET A 161 -3.10 8.64 2.67
C MET A 161 -2.06 8.00 1.75
N GLU A 162 -1.68 6.77 2.01
CA GLU A 162 -0.67 6.07 1.22
C GLU A 162 -1.17 5.75 -0.19
N GLU A 163 -2.42 5.33 -0.36
CA GLU A 163 -2.94 5.09 -1.69
C GLU A 163 -3.07 6.38 -2.52
N ILE A 164 -3.48 7.50 -1.94
CA ILE A 164 -3.47 8.81 -2.62
C ILE A 164 -2.06 9.19 -3.07
N VAL A 165 -1.07 8.99 -2.21
CA VAL A 165 0.33 9.34 -2.50
C VAL A 165 0.93 8.39 -3.53
N TYR A 166 0.95 7.09 -3.24
CA TYR A 166 1.73 6.15 -4.05
C TYR A 166 0.99 5.70 -5.30
N ARG A 167 -0.33 5.48 -5.25
CA ARG A 167 -1.13 5.01 -6.39
C ARG A 167 -1.82 6.15 -7.11
N GLY A 168 -2.28 7.16 -6.39
CA GLY A 168 -2.91 8.34 -6.97
C GLY A 168 -1.90 9.30 -7.60
N LEU A 169 -0.82 9.66 -6.90
CA LEU A 169 0.14 10.62 -7.42
C LEU A 169 1.30 9.95 -8.18
N PHE A 170 2.11 9.13 -7.51
CA PHE A 170 3.34 8.60 -8.12
C PHE A 170 3.03 7.61 -9.24
N TYR A 171 2.24 6.58 -8.97
CA TYR A 171 1.91 5.59 -9.98
C TYR A 171 1.22 6.20 -11.20
N GLN A 172 0.15 7.00 -10.99
CA GLN A 172 -0.55 7.64 -12.11
C GLN A 172 0.34 8.61 -12.89
N GLY A 173 1.26 9.28 -12.22
CA GLY A 173 2.23 10.16 -12.87
C GLY A 173 3.25 9.42 -13.74
N TYR A 174 3.80 8.32 -13.23
CA TYR A 174 4.78 7.49 -13.95
C TYR A 174 4.12 6.60 -15.02
N ARG A 175 2.91 6.11 -14.79
CA ARG A 175 2.13 5.26 -15.70
C ARG A 175 1.97 5.90 -17.09
N ARG A 176 1.85 7.23 -17.14
CA ARG A 176 1.75 8.01 -18.40
C ARG A 176 2.96 7.84 -19.31
N VAL A 177 4.10 7.45 -18.75
CA VAL A 177 5.36 7.26 -19.47
C VAL A 177 5.61 5.78 -19.75
N HIS A 178 5.52 4.93 -18.72
CA HIS A 178 5.80 3.51 -18.83
C HIS A 178 5.06 2.72 -17.73
N PRO A 179 3.91 2.08 -18.03
CA PRO A 179 3.05 1.45 -17.02
C PRO A 179 3.74 0.41 -16.13
N LEU A 180 4.47 -0.54 -16.73
CA LEU A 180 5.17 -1.58 -15.96
C LEU A 180 6.31 -0.98 -15.12
N GLY A 181 7.09 -0.04 -15.69
CA GLY A 181 8.11 0.67 -14.93
C GLY A 181 7.53 1.51 -13.79
N ALA A 182 6.34 2.08 -13.98
CA ALA A 182 5.60 2.79 -12.95
C ALA A 182 5.18 1.88 -11.81
N ALA A 183 4.69 0.66 -12.12
CA ALA A 183 4.29 -0.31 -11.12
C ALA A 183 5.47 -0.68 -10.19
N PHE A 184 6.63 -0.99 -10.79
CA PHE A 184 7.85 -1.29 -10.02
C PHE A 184 8.36 -0.08 -9.24
N LEU A 185 8.47 1.10 -9.89
CA LEU A 185 9.03 2.29 -9.26
C LEU A 185 8.14 2.78 -8.11
N SER A 186 6.84 2.91 -8.31
CA SER A 186 5.93 3.36 -7.24
C SER A 186 5.87 2.37 -6.07
N ALA A 187 5.95 1.07 -6.34
CA ALA A 187 6.04 0.03 -5.32
C ALA A 187 7.37 0.11 -4.55
N PHE A 188 8.49 0.35 -5.24
CA PHE A 188 9.79 0.55 -4.62
C PHE A 188 9.78 1.78 -3.71
N LEU A 189 9.25 2.92 -4.18
CA LEU A 189 9.16 4.15 -3.39
C LEU A 189 8.25 3.97 -2.16
N PHE A 190 7.18 3.18 -2.30
CA PHE A 190 6.31 2.81 -1.20
C PHE A 190 7.04 1.97 -0.15
N GLY A 191 7.73 0.92 -0.58
CA GLY A 191 8.45 0.02 0.32
C GLY A 191 9.60 0.71 1.04
N ILE A 192 10.45 1.48 0.32
CA ILE A 192 11.70 2.04 0.86
C ILE A 192 11.47 3.05 1.98
N LEU A 193 10.33 3.74 1.99
CA LEU A 193 10.00 4.71 3.05
C LEU A 193 9.58 4.07 4.38
N HIS A 194 9.37 2.75 4.43
CA HIS A 194 9.12 2.07 5.69
C HIS A 194 10.37 1.97 6.59
N GLY A 195 11.58 2.17 6.04
CA GLY A 195 12.82 2.26 6.81
C GLY A 195 13.27 0.96 7.50
N ASN A 196 12.61 -0.16 7.23
CA ASN A 196 12.92 -1.50 7.75
C ASN A 196 12.85 -2.53 6.63
N LEU A 197 13.84 -3.43 6.55
CA LEU A 197 13.97 -4.39 5.45
C LEU A 197 12.81 -5.39 5.40
N ASN A 198 12.31 -5.83 6.54
CA ASN A 198 11.16 -6.72 6.58
C ASN A 198 9.93 -6.05 5.98
N GLN A 199 9.62 -4.81 6.39
CA GLN A 199 8.49 -4.06 5.84
C GLN A 199 8.69 -3.70 4.37
N PHE A 200 9.91 -3.33 3.98
CA PHE A 200 10.24 -3.06 2.58
C PHE A 200 9.82 -4.21 1.66
N CYS A 201 10.21 -5.44 2.00
CA CYS A 201 9.96 -6.60 1.15
C CYS A 201 8.47 -6.83 0.88
N TYR A 202 7.63 -6.92 1.92
CA TYR A 202 6.22 -7.18 1.70
C TYR A 202 5.46 -5.96 1.16
N ALA A 203 5.83 -4.73 1.57
CA ALA A 203 5.22 -3.52 1.05
C ALA A 203 5.54 -3.31 -0.44
N PHE A 204 6.76 -3.65 -0.88
CA PHE A 204 7.13 -3.63 -2.29
C PHE A 204 6.27 -4.59 -3.12
N VAL A 205 6.11 -5.84 -2.67
CA VAL A 205 5.26 -6.83 -3.36
C VAL A 205 3.80 -6.36 -3.37
N MET A 206 3.27 -5.90 -2.24
CA MET A 206 1.94 -5.29 -2.16
C MET A 206 1.81 -4.12 -3.12
N GLY A 207 2.84 -3.28 -3.21
CA GLY A 207 2.88 -2.13 -4.10
C GLY A 207 2.69 -2.50 -5.56
N ILE A 208 3.35 -3.56 -6.01
CA ILE A 208 3.20 -4.11 -7.36
C ILE A 208 1.77 -4.64 -7.56
N ILE A 209 1.25 -5.43 -6.62
CA ILE A 209 -0.09 -5.99 -6.68
C ILE A 209 -1.13 -4.87 -6.80
N PHE A 210 -1.02 -3.82 -6.00
CA PHE A 210 -1.94 -2.68 -6.01
C PHE A 210 -1.89 -1.91 -7.34
N ALA A 211 -0.71 -1.73 -7.94
CA ALA A 211 -0.59 -1.14 -9.27
C ALA A 211 -1.37 -1.97 -10.31
N PHE A 212 -1.24 -3.30 -10.29
CA PHE A 212 -2.01 -4.17 -11.17
C PHE A 212 -3.51 -4.18 -10.87
N VAL A 213 -3.92 -4.04 -9.61
CA VAL A 213 -5.35 -3.89 -9.26
C VAL A 213 -5.91 -2.60 -9.86
N ILE A 214 -5.17 -1.49 -9.84
CA ILE A 214 -5.58 -0.27 -10.55
C ILE A 214 -5.70 -0.52 -12.05
N GLU A 215 -4.76 -1.24 -12.67
CA GLU A 215 -4.88 -1.56 -14.09
C GLU A 215 -6.12 -2.40 -14.39
N ALA A 216 -6.52 -3.28 -13.48
CA ALA A 216 -7.72 -4.10 -13.64
C ALA A 216 -9.03 -3.35 -13.37
N THR A 217 -9.03 -2.33 -12.54
CA THR A 217 -10.27 -1.69 -12.05
C THR A 217 -10.43 -0.24 -12.48
N ASP A 218 -9.35 0.39 -12.93
CA ASP A 218 -9.23 1.85 -13.14
C ASP A 218 -9.74 2.65 -11.93
N SER A 219 -9.49 2.15 -10.71
CA SER A 219 -10.02 2.76 -9.49
C SER A 219 -9.06 2.68 -8.32
N LEU A 220 -8.72 3.86 -7.77
CA LEU A 220 -7.96 4.00 -6.52
C LEU A 220 -8.71 3.41 -5.31
N LEU A 221 -10.05 3.47 -5.32
CA LEU A 221 -10.85 2.86 -4.25
C LEU A 221 -10.63 1.36 -4.13
N SER A 222 -10.30 0.67 -5.22
CA SER A 222 -10.04 -0.77 -5.19
C SER A 222 -8.83 -1.13 -4.35
N THR A 223 -7.76 -0.35 -4.45
CA THR A 223 -6.55 -0.56 -3.63
C THR A 223 -6.76 -0.10 -2.19
N MET A 224 -7.50 0.99 -1.96
CA MET A 224 -7.89 1.40 -0.60
C MET A 224 -8.68 0.31 0.12
N ILE A 225 -9.61 -0.38 -0.56
CA ILE A 225 -10.38 -1.48 0.02
C ILE A 225 -9.45 -2.63 0.44
N ILE A 226 -8.57 -3.09 -0.46
CA ILE A 226 -7.63 -4.17 -0.17
C ILE A 226 -6.70 -3.78 0.99
N HIS A 227 -6.12 -2.60 0.93
CA HIS A 227 -5.20 -2.09 1.94
C HIS A 227 -5.86 -1.98 3.33
N PHE A 228 -7.09 -1.42 3.37
CA PHE A 228 -7.87 -1.35 4.61
C PHE A 228 -8.13 -2.73 5.20
N ILE A 229 -8.50 -3.71 4.38
CA ILE A 229 -8.76 -5.08 4.86
C ILE A 229 -7.47 -5.70 5.42
N MET A 230 -6.33 -5.54 4.75
CA MET A 230 -5.06 -6.13 5.19
C MET A 230 -4.60 -5.54 6.53
N ASN A 231 -4.57 -4.20 6.64
CA ASN A 231 -4.18 -3.53 7.88
C ASN A 231 -5.23 -3.74 8.98
N GLY A 232 -6.52 -3.67 8.62
CA GLY A 232 -7.63 -3.89 9.55
C GLY A 232 -7.66 -5.32 10.11
N TRP A 233 -7.35 -6.32 9.29
CA TRP A 233 -7.23 -7.70 9.74
C TRP A 233 -6.13 -7.86 10.79
N SER A 234 -4.95 -7.30 10.54
CA SER A 234 -3.83 -7.36 11.47
C SER A 234 -4.18 -6.76 12.83
N ILE A 235 -4.75 -5.55 12.84
CA ILE A 235 -5.14 -4.91 14.10
C ILE A 235 -6.30 -5.67 14.79
N THR A 236 -7.22 -6.24 14.02
CA THR A 236 -8.33 -7.02 14.57
C THR A 236 -7.82 -8.26 15.30
N LEU A 237 -6.84 -8.96 14.72
CA LEU A 237 -6.22 -10.12 15.37
C LEU A 237 -5.52 -9.74 16.68
N LEU A 238 -4.80 -8.62 16.73
CA LEU A 238 -4.14 -8.12 17.94
C LEU A 238 -5.12 -7.81 19.09
N TYR A 239 -6.36 -7.46 18.76
CA TYR A 239 -7.42 -7.28 19.78
C TYR A 239 -8.18 -8.56 20.08
N ALA A 240 -8.41 -9.40 19.10
CA ALA A 240 -9.25 -10.58 19.23
C ALA A 240 -8.52 -11.74 19.94
N ILE A 241 -7.26 -11.99 19.60
CA ILE A 241 -6.52 -13.13 20.11
C ILE A 241 -6.35 -13.08 21.64
N PRO A 242 -5.88 -11.99 22.27
CA PRO A 242 -5.77 -11.92 23.74
C PRO A 242 -7.11 -12.16 24.45
N ARG A 243 -8.20 -11.58 23.90
CA ARG A 243 -9.56 -11.74 24.46
C ARG A 243 -10.04 -13.18 24.35
N LEU A 244 -9.74 -13.85 23.23
CA LEU A 244 -10.08 -15.26 23.06
C LEU A 244 -9.35 -16.13 24.08
N PHE A 245 -8.06 -15.88 24.31
CA PHE A 245 -7.27 -16.60 25.32
C PHE A 245 -7.83 -16.36 26.73
N GLU A 246 -8.14 -15.12 27.08
CA GLU A 246 -8.76 -14.79 28.38
C GLU A 246 -10.11 -15.51 28.55
N TYR A 247 -10.96 -15.49 27.52
CA TYR A 247 -12.23 -16.21 27.53
C TYR A 247 -12.06 -17.72 27.75
N LEU A 248 -11.12 -18.35 27.03
CA LEU A 248 -10.84 -19.78 27.18
C LEU A 248 -10.28 -20.08 28.57
N LYS A 249 -9.41 -19.25 29.14
CA LYS A 249 -8.90 -19.39 30.49
C LYS A 249 -10.01 -19.30 31.53
N ASN A 250 -10.90 -18.34 31.40
CA ASN A 250 -12.07 -18.22 32.29
C ASN A 250 -12.99 -19.44 32.17
N MET A 251 -13.22 -19.96 30.97
CA MET A 251 -14.01 -21.18 30.75
C MET A 251 -13.37 -22.42 31.38
N ALA A 252 -12.03 -22.55 31.36
CA ALA A 252 -11.31 -23.62 32.05
C ALA A 252 -11.45 -23.52 33.57
N ASN A 253 -11.32 -22.32 34.14
CA ASN A 253 -11.52 -22.08 35.56
C ASN A 253 -12.95 -22.41 36.04
N ASP A 254 -13.95 -22.03 35.24
CA ASP A 254 -15.35 -22.35 35.51
C ASP A 254 -15.63 -23.85 35.42
N ALA A 255 -14.97 -24.58 34.51
CA ALA A 255 -15.06 -26.03 34.43
C ALA A 255 -14.46 -26.70 35.68
N ILE A 256 -13.28 -26.23 36.14
CA ILE A 256 -12.68 -26.69 37.40
C ILE A 256 -13.63 -26.49 38.59
N ALA A 257 -14.22 -25.28 38.71
CA ALA A 257 -15.15 -24.92 39.77
C ALA A 257 -16.41 -25.82 39.79
N ARG A 258 -16.84 -26.32 38.64
CA ARG A 258 -17.97 -27.25 38.46
C ARG A 258 -17.61 -28.73 38.59
N GLY A 259 -16.30 -29.06 38.81
CA GLY A 259 -15.80 -30.41 38.86
C GLY A 259 -15.63 -31.09 37.49
N ASP A 260 -15.77 -30.39 36.40
CA ASP A 260 -15.58 -30.92 35.03
C ASP A 260 -14.09 -30.85 34.64
N GLN A 261 -13.34 -31.81 35.19
CA GLN A 261 -11.90 -31.89 34.98
C GLN A 261 -11.51 -32.24 33.52
N GLU A 262 -12.41 -32.94 32.80
CA GLU A 262 -12.16 -33.33 31.41
C GLU A 262 -12.18 -32.11 30.47
N LEU A 263 -13.20 -31.27 30.62
CA LEU A 263 -13.32 -30.01 29.87
C LEU A 263 -12.15 -29.07 30.20
N ALA A 264 -11.83 -28.90 31.48
CA ALA A 264 -10.72 -28.06 31.93
C ALA A 264 -9.40 -28.50 31.30
N ASN A 265 -9.06 -29.79 31.37
CA ASN A 265 -7.85 -30.35 30.79
C ASN A 265 -7.81 -30.20 29.25
N SER A 266 -8.95 -30.32 28.60
CA SER A 266 -9.05 -30.15 27.15
C SER A 266 -8.73 -28.72 26.73
N ILE A 267 -9.26 -27.73 27.46
CA ILE A 267 -8.99 -26.29 27.21
C ILE A 267 -7.53 -25.96 27.53
N THR A 268 -6.99 -26.45 28.66
CA THR A 268 -5.58 -26.22 29.03
C THR A 268 -4.60 -26.81 27.98
N ARG A 269 -4.92 -27.99 27.43
CA ARG A 269 -4.12 -28.56 26.32
C ARG A 269 -4.19 -27.69 25.06
N LEU A 270 -5.35 -27.10 24.75
CA LEU A 270 -5.53 -26.20 23.61
C LEU A 270 -4.72 -24.92 23.78
N LEU A 271 -4.65 -24.38 25.01
CA LEU A 271 -3.88 -23.19 25.35
C LEU A 271 -2.37 -23.44 25.40
N GLY A 272 -1.93 -24.68 25.55
CA GLY A 272 -0.52 -25.11 25.55
C GLY A 272 0.24 -24.90 26.87
N THR A 273 -0.15 -23.94 27.72
CA THR A 273 0.44 -23.68 29.04
C THR A 273 -0.56 -23.00 29.97
N ASP A 274 -0.41 -23.22 31.28
CA ASP A 274 -1.22 -22.58 32.33
C ASP A 274 -0.97 -21.05 32.44
N ASN A 275 0.20 -20.58 31.96
CA ASN A 275 0.69 -19.22 32.09
C ASN A 275 0.96 -18.56 30.71
N PHE A 276 0.07 -18.79 29.73
CA PHE A 276 0.20 -18.14 28.43
C PHE A 276 0.00 -16.64 28.56
N ASP A 277 1.07 -15.86 28.28
CA ASP A 277 1.02 -14.39 28.10
C ASP A 277 1.19 -14.08 26.62
N PHE A 278 0.08 -13.66 25.99
CA PHE A 278 0.07 -13.29 24.57
C PHE A 278 1.07 -12.16 24.27
N ASN A 279 1.18 -11.15 25.14
CA ASN A 279 2.04 -10.01 24.90
C ASN A 279 3.53 -10.44 24.91
N GLN A 280 3.90 -11.31 25.87
CA GLN A 280 5.25 -11.87 25.94
C GLN A 280 5.56 -12.69 24.68
N VAL A 281 4.68 -13.64 24.33
CA VAL A 281 4.86 -14.50 23.14
C VAL A 281 4.88 -13.66 21.85
N PHE A 282 4.03 -12.65 21.76
CA PHE A 282 4.01 -11.73 20.61
C PHE A 282 5.31 -10.93 20.51
N GLN A 283 5.83 -10.38 21.61
CA GLN A 283 7.11 -9.67 21.63
C GLN A 283 8.28 -10.61 21.31
N GLU A 284 8.35 -11.79 21.95
CA GLU A 284 9.39 -12.77 21.67
C GLU A 284 9.39 -13.20 20.21
N SER A 285 8.21 -13.51 19.65
CA SER A 285 8.09 -13.92 18.26
C SER A 285 8.49 -12.82 17.28
N ALA A 286 8.36 -11.57 17.70
CA ALA A 286 8.62 -10.41 16.88
C ALA A 286 10.10 -10.02 16.86
N ASN A 287 10.74 -10.05 18.02
CA ASN A 287 12.13 -9.66 18.19
C ASN A 287 13.11 -10.76 17.77
N THR A 288 12.61 -11.96 17.49
CA THR A 288 13.44 -13.07 17.03
C THR A 288 13.54 -13.02 15.50
N VAL A 289 14.73 -12.83 14.98
CA VAL A 289 15.03 -13.19 13.58
C VAL A 289 14.70 -14.69 13.48
N LEU A 290 14.00 -15.11 12.43
CA LEU A 290 13.71 -16.53 12.20
C LEU A 290 14.98 -17.28 11.79
N THR A 291 16.08 -17.08 12.57
CA THR A 291 17.39 -17.69 12.33
C THR A 291 17.34 -19.21 12.47
N ASP A 292 16.42 -19.71 13.28
CA ASP A 292 16.27 -21.16 13.52
C ASP A 292 15.41 -21.83 12.45
N MET A 293 14.68 -21.08 11.64
CA MET A 293 13.95 -21.60 10.48
C MET A 293 14.80 -21.44 9.21
N ASN A 294 15.17 -22.54 8.60
CA ASN A 294 15.79 -22.47 7.28
C ASN A 294 14.75 -22.26 6.17
N LEU A 295 15.21 -21.89 4.96
CA LEU A 295 14.33 -21.64 3.81
C LEU A 295 13.42 -22.85 3.49
N PHE A 296 13.88 -24.07 3.70
CA PHE A 296 13.08 -25.28 3.48
C PHE A 296 11.87 -25.33 4.44
N ASP A 297 12.07 -25.01 5.71
CA ASP A 297 10.97 -24.97 6.69
C ASP A 297 9.94 -23.90 6.36
N ILE A 298 10.37 -22.73 5.90
CA ILE A 298 9.47 -21.66 5.44
C ILE A 298 8.67 -22.11 4.22
N ILE A 299 9.33 -22.75 3.23
CA ILE A 299 8.65 -23.28 2.05
C ILE A 299 7.66 -24.38 2.45
N ARG A 300 8.02 -25.26 3.37
CA ARG A 300 7.14 -26.32 3.85
C ARG A 300 5.91 -25.78 4.58
N THR A 301 6.10 -24.73 5.40
CA THR A 301 5.03 -24.16 6.24
C THR A 301 4.10 -23.26 5.44
N TYR A 302 4.66 -22.38 4.61
CA TYR A 302 3.90 -21.33 3.91
C TYR A 302 3.76 -21.54 2.40
N GLY A 303 4.66 -22.34 1.78
CA GLY A 303 4.79 -22.39 0.32
C GLY A 303 3.54 -22.92 -0.37
N LEU A 304 2.93 -24.00 0.14
CA LEU A 304 1.73 -24.57 -0.47
C LEU A 304 0.54 -23.59 -0.39
N THR A 305 0.32 -22.99 0.77
CA THR A 305 -0.76 -22.02 0.96
C THR A 305 -0.54 -20.75 0.14
N ALA A 306 0.70 -20.30 0.02
CA ALA A 306 1.08 -19.17 -0.84
C ALA A 306 0.84 -19.47 -2.32
N LEU A 307 1.22 -20.66 -2.79
CA LEU A 307 0.99 -21.08 -4.17
C LEU A 307 -0.48 -21.21 -4.52
N LEU A 308 -1.27 -21.90 -3.69
CA LEU A 308 -2.69 -22.08 -3.90
C LEU A 308 -3.45 -20.76 -3.78
N GLY A 309 -3.15 -19.97 -2.75
CA GLY A 309 -3.75 -18.65 -2.55
C GLY A 309 -3.40 -17.69 -3.69
N GLY A 310 -2.14 -17.65 -4.11
CA GLY A 310 -1.70 -16.84 -5.26
C GLY A 310 -2.37 -17.24 -6.58
N ALA A 311 -2.51 -18.54 -6.84
CA ALA A 311 -3.22 -19.04 -8.01
C ALA A 311 -4.70 -18.66 -8.02
N LEU A 312 -5.39 -18.81 -6.88
CA LEU A 312 -6.79 -18.36 -6.72
C LEU A 312 -6.91 -16.84 -6.88
N ALA A 313 -6.02 -16.08 -6.24
CA ALA A 313 -5.99 -14.62 -6.38
C ALA A 313 -5.81 -14.20 -7.84
N PHE A 314 -4.95 -14.88 -8.60
CA PHE A 314 -4.76 -14.62 -10.03
C PHE A 314 -6.04 -14.89 -10.84
N LEU A 315 -6.77 -15.97 -10.55
CA LEU A 315 -8.06 -16.27 -11.21
C LEU A 315 -9.11 -15.19 -10.89
N ILE A 316 -9.17 -14.75 -9.62
CA ILE A 316 -10.07 -13.67 -9.18
C ILE A 316 -9.69 -12.35 -9.85
N TYR A 317 -8.40 -12.01 -9.90
CA TYR A 317 -7.88 -10.83 -10.61
C TYR A 317 -8.32 -10.83 -12.08
N ARG A 318 -8.18 -11.96 -12.79
CA ARG A 318 -8.69 -12.11 -14.17
C ARG A 318 -10.20 -11.91 -14.26
N LYS A 319 -10.96 -12.38 -13.26
CA LYS A 319 -12.41 -12.18 -13.21
C LYS A 319 -12.76 -10.70 -13.04
N ILE A 320 -12.08 -10.00 -12.12
CA ILE A 320 -12.24 -8.55 -11.92
C ILE A 320 -11.93 -7.81 -13.23
N ALA A 321 -10.79 -8.09 -13.87
CA ALA A 321 -10.39 -7.46 -15.12
C ALA A 321 -11.40 -7.66 -16.25
N LYS A 322 -12.04 -8.85 -16.35
CA LYS A 322 -13.12 -9.11 -17.30
C LYS A 322 -14.40 -8.33 -16.95
N ASN A 323 -14.78 -8.28 -15.68
CA ASN A 323 -15.96 -7.57 -15.23
C ASN A 323 -15.88 -6.06 -15.49
N THR A 324 -14.67 -5.48 -15.48
CA THR A 324 -14.40 -4.08 -15.76
C THR A 324 -14.12 -3.78 -17.23
N GLY A 325 -14.08 -4.82 -18.08
CA GLY A 325 -13.73 -4.67 -19.51
C GLY A 325 -12.25 -4.41 -19.81
N ARG A 326 -11.36 -4.50 -18.76
CA ARG A 326 -9.93 -4.14 -18.90
C ARG A 326 -9.00 -5.32 -19.19
N TYR A 327 -9.54 -6.51 -19.37
CA TYR A 327 -8.74 -7.73 -19.54
C TYR A 327 -7.80 -7.68 -20.75
N GLU A 328 -8.26 -7.23 -21.91
CA GLU A 328 -7.44 -7.14 -23.13
C GLU A 328 -6.40 -6.01 -23.01
N TYR A 329 -6.75 -4.90 -22.39
CA TYR A 329 -5.78 -3.85 -22.06
C TYR A 329 -4.64 -4.36 -21.17
N ILE A 330 -4.92 -5.17 -20.14
CA ILE A 330 -3.88 -5.76 -19.29
C ILE A 330 -2.95 -6.67 -20.08
N LYS A 331 -3.49 -7.47 -21.00
CA LYS A 331 -2.67 -8.29 -21.89
C LYS A 331 -1.75 -7.44 -22.77
N SER A 332 -2.24 -6.30 -23.26
CA SER A 332 -1.46 -5.39 -24.09
C SER A 332 -0.25 -4.81 -23.37
N LEU A 333 -0.27 -4.70 -22.02
CA LEU A 333 0.86 -4.23 -21.22
C LEU A 333 2.10 -5.12 -21.40
N PHE A 334 1.91 -6.42 -21.67
CA PHE A 334 2.96 -7.40 -21.85
C PHE A 334 3.23 -7.72 -23.33
N SER A 335 2.42 -7.21 -24.24
CA SER A 335 2.56 -7.46 -25.68
C SER A 335 3.73 -6.67 -26.28
N LYS A 336 4.37 -7.29 -27.26
CA LYS A 336 5.39 -6.65 -28.12
C LYS A 336 4.80 -6.24 -29.49
N ASN A 337 3.54 -6.56 -29.76
CA ASN A 337 2.87 -6.22 -31.00
C ASN A 337 2.66 -4.69 -31.11
N LYS A 338 2.86 -4.15 -32.32
CA LYS A 338 2.70 -2.70 -32.58
C LYS A 338 1.27 -2.23 -32.33
N ASP A 339 0.28 -3.00 -32.75
CA ASP A 339 -1.14 -2.62 -32.64
C ASP A 339 -1.57 -2.54 -31.17
N ASP A 340 -1.17 -3.53 -30.35
CA ASP A 340 -1.42 -3.51 -28.90
C ASP A 340 -0.71 -2.34 -28.20
N ILE A 341 0.47 -1.93 -28.71
CA ILE A 341 1.21 -0.77 -28.19
C ILE A 341 0.47 0.53 -28.55
N ILE A 342 -0.10 0.62 -29.74
CA ILE A 342 -0.86 1.79 -30.17
C ILE A 342 -2.13 1.93 -29.34
N GLU A 343 -2.90 0.86 -29.15
CA GLU A 343 -4.11 0.84 -28.34
C GLU A 343 -3.82 1.23 -26.89
N ARG A 344 -2.78 0.64 -26.30
CA ARG A 344 -2.30 1.01 -24.96
C ARG A 344 -1.91 2.48 -24.86
N ASN A 345 -1.17 3.01 -25.84
CA ASN A 345 -0.75 4.40 -25.87
C ASN A 345 -1.95 5.36 -26.01
N HIS A 346 -2.97 4.96 -26.77
CA HIS A 346 -4.21 5.72 -26.90
C HIS A 346 -4.96 5.78 -25.56
N GLU A 347 -5.07 4.69 -24.85
CA GLU A 347 -5.72 4.66 -23.53
C GLU A 347 -4.93 5.48 -22.48
N ILE A 348 -3.60 5.41 -22.51
CA ILE A 348 -2.72 6.23 -21.65
C ILE A 348 -2.74 7.69 -22.08
N SER A 349 -2.86 8.00 -23.36
CA SER A 349 -2.88 9.38 -23.88
C SER A 349 -4.09 10.18 -23.41
N GLY A 350 -5.20 9.52 -23.05
CA GLY A 350 -6.33 10.15 -22.36
C GLY A 350 -5.92 10.86 -21.05
N TYR A 351 -4.72 10.56 -20.52
CA TYR A 351 -4.11 11.25 -19.37
C TYR A 351 -3.16 12.40 -19.76
N GLY A 352 -3.18 12.87 -21.01
CA GLY A 352 -2.45 14.08 -21.45
C GLY A 352 -1.03 13.87 -21.95
N TYR A 353 -0.62 12.64 -22.27
CA TYR A 353 0.66 12.35 -22.91
C TYR A 353 0.50 12.23 -24.43
N LYS A 354 1.08 13.17 -25.18
CA LYS A 354 1.23 13.14 -26.65
C LYS A 354 2.64 12.62 -26.98
N GLY A 355 2.84 11.32 -27.03
CA GLY A 355 4.12 10.70 -27.40
C GLY A 355 3.92 9.59 -28.41
N GLU A 356 4.24 9.86 -29.66
CA GLU A 356 4.38 8.84 -30.70
C GLU A 356 5.72 8.13 -30.52
N GLY A 357 5.77 7.06 -29.71
CA GLY A 357 6.97 6.25 -29.63
C GLY A 357 7.18 5.50 -28.32
N LYS A 358 8.05 4.46 -28.33
CA LYS A 358 8.46 3.74 -27.14
C LYS A 358 9.29 4.65 -26.22
N VAL A 359 8.66 5.18 -25.16
CA VAL A 359 9.40 5.91 -24.14
C VAL A 359 10.13 4.91 -23.24
N LYS A 360 11.43 5.07 -23.09
CA LYS A 360 12.24 4.20 -22.23
C LYS A 360 11.91 4.46 -20.76
N ALA A 361 11.82 3.41 -19.95
CA ALA A 361 11.61 3.52 -18.50
C ALA A 361 12.67 4.41 -17.79
N SER A 362 13.87 4.55 -18.39
CA SER A 362 14.92 5.45 -17.87
C SER A 362 14.49 6.91 -17.72
N VAL A 363 13.47 7.37 -18.46
CA VAL A 363 12.93 8.73 -18.32
C VAL A 363 12.27 8.97 -16.95
N LEU A 364 11.87 7.91 -16.24
CA LEU A 364 11.34 7.98 -14.88
C LEU A 364 12.41 8.41 -13.87
N PHE A 365 13.69 8.11 -14.13
CA PHE A 365 14.81 8.33 -13.21
C PHE A 365 15.47 9.68 -13.49
N THR A 366 15.14 10.68 -12.67
CA THR A 366 15.75 12.02 -12.70
C THR A 366 16.71 12.21 -11.51
N LEU A 367 17.60 13.20 -11.57
CA LEU A 367 18.55 13.46 -10.48
C LEU A 367 17.89 13.61 -9.09
N PRO A 368 16.76 14.35 -8.92
CA PRO A 368 16.09 14.41 -7.63
C PRO A 368 15.65 13.04 -7.10
N LEU A 369 15.21 12.14 -7.98
CA LEU A 369 14.81 10.80 -7.58
C LEU A 369 16.02 9.96 -7.11
N TRP A 370 17.13 10.02 -7.82
CA TRP A 370 18.35 9.31 -7.44
C TRP A 370 18.88 9.78 -6.08
N ILE A 371 18.86 11.09 -5.81
CA ILE A 371 19.25 11.64 -4.51
C ILE A 371 18.32 11.09 -3.40
N ALA A 372 17.01 11.13 -3.62
CA ALA A 372 16.03 10.62 -2.66
C ALA A 372 16.23 9.12 -2.38
N ILE A 373 16.38 8.30 -3.44
CA ILE A 373 16.63 6.86 -3.31
C ILE A 373 17.92 6.60 -2.52
N ALA A 374 19.01 7.31 -2.81
CA ALA A 374 20.28 7.14 -2.10
C ALA A 374 20.13 7.41 -0.60
N ILE A 375 19.40 8.48 -0.21
CA ILE A 375 19.11 8.78 1.20
C ILE A 375 18.27 7.67 1.83
N CYS A 376 17.21 7.19 1.15
CA CYS A 376 16.35 6.13 1.67
C CYS A 376 17.11 4.81 1.85
N VAL A 377 17.95 4.42 0.87
CA VAL A 377 18.77 3.20 0.96
C VAL A 377 19.77 3.31 2.12
N PHE A 378 20.42 4.46 2.27
CA PHE A 378 21.30 4.70 3.41
C PHE A 378 20.55 4.54 4.73
N ASN A 379 19.41 5.18 4.89
CA ASN A 379 18.59 5.06 6.12
C ASN A 379 18.12 3.63 6.37
N LEU A 380 17.72 2.89 5.34
CA LEU A 380 17.32 1.50 5.45
C LEU A 380 18.47 0.61 5.96
N VAL A 381 19.67 0.78 5.38
CA VAL A 381 20.86 0.02 5.79
C VAL A 381 21.27 0.38 7.22
N MET A 382 21.33 1.66 7.55
CA MET A 382 21.68 2.12 8.91
C MET A 382 20.66 1.63 9.94
N GLY A 383 19.36 1.73 9.63
CA GLY A 383 18.31 1.25 10.50
C GLY A 383 18.40 -0.26 10.75
N GLU A 384 18.73 -1.05 9.73
CA GLU A 384 18.90 -2.50 9.87
C GLU A 384 20.13 -2.85 10.71
N LEU A 385 21.26 -2.15 10.53
CA LEU A 385 22.47 -2.36 11.33
C LEU A 385 22.25 -2.05 12.82
N ILE A 386 21.50 -0.98 13.11
CA ILE A 386 21.10 -0.62 14.48
C ILE A 386 20.20 -1.70 15.08
N LEU A 387 19.18 -2.15 14.35
CA LEU A 387 18.23 -3.18 14.82
C LEU A 387 18.90 -4.52 15.09
N GLN A 388 19.96 -4.85 14.35
CA GLN A 388 20.74 -6.06 14.55
C GLN A 388 21.83 -5.91 15.62
N GLY A 389 22.00 -4.71 16.20
CA GLY A 389 23.01 -4.44 17.23
C GLY A 389 24.45 -4.47 16.71
N ILE A 390 24.66 -4.18 15.40
CA ILE A 390 25.99 -4.17 14.78
C ILE A 390 26.69 -2.84 15.04
N ILE A 391 25.91 -1.75 15.11
CA ILE A 391 26.37 -0.38 15.41
C ILE A 391 25.46 0.30 16.42
#